data_76d84cc175a24d950c54b4da4b8a2a64
#
_entry.id   76d84cc175a24d950c54b4da4b8a2a64
#
_cell.length_a   1.000
_cell.length_b   1.000
_cell.length_c   1.000
_cell.angle_alpha   90.00
_cell.angle_beta   90.00
_cell.angle_gamma   90.00
#
_symmetry.space_group_name_H-M   'P 1'
#
loop_
_entity.id
_entity.type
_entity.pdbx_description
1 polymer ?
#
loop_
_entity_poly.entity_id
_entity_poly.type
_entity_poly.pdbx_seq_one_letter_code
_entity_poly.pdbx_strand_id
1 'polypeptide(L)'
;MSLQETIIQELGVKSVIDAQKEIRRSIDFLKRYLKKHPFLKTFVLGISGGQDSTLAGRLAQLAMEELRAETGDDSYKFIAVRLPYGVQADEADAQKALAFIQPDVSLVVNIKESADAMTAAVEATGSPVSDFNKGNIKARCRMIAQYALAGSHSGAVIGTDHAAENITGFFTKFGDGGADILPLYRLNKRQGKQLLQELGADPALYEKIPTADLEEDKPGLADEVALGVTYEEIDDYLEGKTISPEAQSTIENWWHKGQHKRHLPITVFDDFWE
;
A
#
# COMPACT_ATOMS: atom_id res chain seq x y z
N MET A 1 -27.88 -7.56 -8.84
CA MET A 1 -26.46 -7.17 -8.92
C MET A 1 -25.66 -8.41 -8.58
N SER A 2 -24.70 -8.81 -9.40
CA SER A 2 -23.82 -9.93 -9.08
C SER A 2 -22.83 -9.51 -7.96
N LEU A 3 -22.16 -10.49 -7.32
CA LEU A 3 -21.14 -10.19 -6.33
C LEU A 3 -20.00 -9.38 -6.96
N GLN A 4 -19.59 -9.71 -8.18
CA GLN A 4 -18.61 -8.96 -8.95
C GLN A 4 -19.00 -7.48 -9.11
N GLU A 5 -20.23 -7.20 -9.53
CA GLU A 5 -20.72 -5.82 -9.68
C GLU A 5 -20.72 -5.06 -8.35
N THR A 6 -21.09 -5.72 -7.26
CA THR A 6 -21.07 -5.15 -5.91
C THR A 6 -19.65 -4.77 -5.50
N ILE A 7 -18.68 -5.67 -5.68
CA ILE A 7 -17.27 -5.46 -5.37
C ILE A 7 -16.68 -4.30 -6.19
N ILE A 8 -16.92 -4.29 -7.51
CA ILE A 8 -16.45 -3.22 -8.40
C ILE A 8 -17.00 -1.85 -7.94
N GLN A 9 -18.27 -1.80 -7.58
CA GLN A 9 -18.88 -0.57 -7.10
C GLN A 9 -18.31 -0.12 -5.76
N GLU A 10 -18.12 -1.03 -4.82
CA GLU A 10 -17.56 -0.74 -3.48
C GLU A 10 -16.12 -0.24 -3.58
N LEU A 11 -15.29 -0.87 -4.40
CA LEU A 11 -13.90 -0.47 -4.61
C LEU A 11 -13.74 0.72 -5.56
N GLY A 12 -14.80 1.10 -6.29
CA GLY A 12 -14.82 2.25 -7.19
C GLY A 12 -13.95 2.08 -8.43
N VAL A 13 -13.69 0.84 -8.87
CA VAL A 13 -12.85 0.55 -10.03
C VAL A 13 -13.60 0.89 -11.31
N LYS A 14 -12.90 1.45 -12.28
CA LYS A 14 -13.38 1.69 -13.64
C LYS A 14 -12.77 0.66 -14.58
N SER A 15 -13.54 0.16 -15.54
CA SER A 15 -13.03 -0.78 -16.57
C SER A 15 -12.00 -0.15 -17.50
N VAL A 16 -12.08 1.15 -17.72
CA VAL A 16 -11.13 1.94 -18.54
C VAL A 16 -10.87 3.26 -17.84
N ILE A 17 -9.61 3.65 -17.79
CA ILE A 17 -9.18 4.92 -17.20
C ILE A 17 -8.46 5.82 -18.21
N ASP A 18 -8.46 7.10 -17.93
CA ASP A 18 -7.56 8.11 -18.48
C ASP A 18 -6.47 8.34 -17.42
N ALA A 19 -5.24 7.92 -17.71
CA ALA A 19 -4.14 7.95 -16.75
C ALA A 19 -3.86 9.37 -16.22
N GLN A 20 -3.88 10.40 -17.09
CA GLN A 20 -3.65 11.79 -16.67
C GLN A 20 -4.74 12.27 -15.71
N LYS A 21 -6.01 11.93 -15.97
CA LYS A 21 -7.12 12.30 -15.08
C LYS A 21 -7.03 11.58 -13.74
N GLU A 22 -6.62 10.30 -13.72
CA GLU A 22 -6.49 9.59 -12.46
C GLU A 22 -5.26 10.04 -11.66
N ILE A 23 -4.14 10.39 -12.29
CA ILE A 23 -3.00 11.08 -11.66
C ILE A 23 -3.48 12.38 -11.03
N ARG A 24 -4.17 13.22 -11.79
CA ARG A 24 -4.69 14.50 -11.28
C ARG A 24 -5.63 14.29 -10.09
N ARG A 25 -6.52 13.30 -10.18
CA ARG A 25 -7.47 12.96 -9.11
C ARG A 25 -6.77 12.60 -7.80
N SER A 26 -5.71 11.79 -7.86
CA SER A 26 -4.94 11.41 -6.67
C SER A 26 -4.16 12.60 -6.10
N ILE A 27 -3.50 13.40 -6.92
CA ILE A 27 -2.79 14.60 -6.47
C ILE A 27 -3.76 15.59 -5.83
N ASP A 28 -4.90 15.88 -6.44
CA ASP A 28 -5.90 16.79 -5.90
C ASP A 28 -6.52 16.27 -4.59
N PHE A 29 -6.69 14.94 -4.47
CA PHE A 29 -7.18 14.30 -3.25
C PHE A 29 -6.19 14.53 -2.10
N LEU A 30 -4.90 14.27 -2.30
CA LEU A 30 -3.83 14.52 -1.32
C LEU A 30 -3.78 16.00 -0.91
N LYS A 31 -3.81 16.91 -1.87
CA LYS A 31 -3.80 18.37 -1.62
C LYS A 31 -5.03 18.83 -0.82
N ARG A 32 -6.23 18.35 -1.19
CA ARG A 32 -7.47 18.70 -0.47
C ARG A 32 -7.43 18.23 0.97
N TYR A 33 -6.86 17.05 1.24
CA TYR A 33 -6.74 16.54 2.60
C TYR A 33 -5.90 17.46 3.48
N LEU A 34 -4.71 17.85 3.04
CA LEU A 34 -3.85 18.77 3.82
C LEU A 34 -4.45 20.17 3.94
N LYS A 35 -5.08 20.70 2.89
CA LYS A 35 -5.78 21.99 2.98
C LYS A 35 -6.92 21.98 3.99
N LYS A 36 -7.62 20.84 4.12
CA LYS A 36 -8.70 20.67 5.12
C LYS A 36 -8.18 20.53 6.54
N HIS A 37 -6.94 20.03 6.69
CA HIS A 37 -6.28 19.81 7.98
C HIS A 37 -5.01 20.65 8.09
N PRO A 38 -5.10 21.98 8.30
CA PRO A 38 -3.98 22.92 8.17
C PRO A 38 -2.86 22.72 9.22
N PHE A 39 -3.12 21.93 10.27
CA PHE A 39 -2.11 21.48 11.24
C PHE A 39 -1.20 20.38 10.68
N LEU A 40 -1.60 19.71 9.59
CA LEU A 40 -0.77 18.72 8.88
C LEU A 40 0.03 19.43 7.78
N LYS A 41 1.31 19.14 7.71
CA LYS A 41 2.25 19.73 6.73
C LYS A 41 3.02 18.70 5.94
N THR A 42 3.00 17.44 6.37
CA THR A 42 3.78 16.40 5.72
C THR A 42 2.96 15.17 5.37
N PHE A 43 3.43 14.44 4.37
CA PHE A 43 3.06 13.05 4.18
C PHE A 43 4.27 12.15 4.40
N VAL A 44 4.04 11.00 5.01
CA VAL A 44 5.06 9.97 5.26
C VAL A 44 4.65 8.69 4.54
N LEU A 45 5.58 8.05 3.83
CA LEU A 45 5.34 6.79 3.14
C LEU A 45 6.57 5.90 3.17
N GLY A 46 6.37 4.62 3.48
CA GLY A 46 7.36 3.57 3.33
C GLY A 46 7.63 3.23 1.85
N ILE A 47 8.89 3.31 1.42
CA ILE A 47 9.29 2.99 0.03
C ILE A 47 9.97 1.63 0.00
N SER A 48 9.29 0.64 -0.59
CA SER A 48 9.79 -0.72 -0.78
C SER A 48 10.56 -0.91 -2.10
N GLY A 49 10.41 0.02 -3.05
CA GLY A 49 10.91 -0.15 -4.42
C GLY A 49 9.95 -0.92 -5.34
N GLY A 50 8.77 -1.31 -4.84
CA GLY A 50 7.69 -1.88 -5.64
C GLY A 50 6.86 -0.81 -6.36
N GLN A 51 6.01 -1.27 -7.30
CA GLN A 51 5.16 -0.43 -8.14
C GLN A 51 4.34 0.58 -7.32
N ASP A 52 3.65 0.10 -6.28
CA ASP A 52 2.62 0.88 -5.58
C ASP A 52 3.23 1.97 -4.70
N SER A 53 4.28 1.65 -3.93
CA SER A 53 5.00 2.64 -3.13
C SER A 53 5.71 3.68 -4.00
N THR A 54 6.19 3.29 -5.19
CA THR A 54 6.79 4.19 -6.17
C THR A 54 5.75 5.17 -6.73
N LEU A 55 4.58 4.65 -7.13
CA LEU A 55 3.48 5.47 -7.64
C LEU A 55 2.95 6.42 -6.58
N ALA A 56 2.58 5.91 -5.41
CA ALA A 56 2.04 6.73 -4.33
C ALA A 56 3.04 7.80 -3.87
N GLY A 57 4.32 7.45 -3.80
CA GLY A 57 5.39 8.39 -3.45
C GLY A 57 5.54 9.51 -4.48
N ARG A 58 5.52 9.20 -5.78
CA ARG A 58 5.60 10.24 -6.82
C ARG A 58 4.39 11.17 -6.81
N LEU A 59 3.19 10.62 -6.64
CA LEU A 59 1.96 11.41 -6.52
C LEU A 59 1.99 12.33 -5.30
N ALA A 60 2.51 11.83 -4.16
CA ALA A 60 2.68 12.62 -2.94
C ALA A 60 3.68 13.77 -3.14
N GLN A 61 4.82 13.50 -3.75
CA GLN A 61 5.83 14.54 -4.02
C GLN A 61 5.26 15.64 -4.92
N LEU A 62 4.58 15.27 -6.02
CA LEU A 62 3.92 16.24 -6.90
C LEU A 62 2.86 17.07 -6.15
N ALA A 63 2.09 16.44 -5.26
CA ALA A 63 1.11 17.16 -4.44
C ALA A 63 1.78 18.21 -3.53
N MET A 64 2.96 17.90 -2.96
CA MET A 64 3.71 18.84 -2.12
C MET A 64 4.30 19.99 -2.93
N GLU A 65 4.87 19.70 -4.09
CA GLU A 65 5.39 20.72 -5.01
C GLU A 65 4.30 21.74 -5.39
N GLU A 66 3.12 21.24 -5.75
CA GLU A 66 1.99 22.09 -6.10
C GLU A 66 1.44 22.87 -4.89
N LEU A 67 1.36 22.27 -3.71
CA LEU A 67 0.92 22.97 -2.50
C LEU A 67 1.85 24.14 -2.16
N ARG A 68 3.17 23.93 -2.25
CA ARG A 68 4.15 25.02 -2.05
C ARG A 68 3.96 26.14 -3.07
N ALA A 69 3.80 25.78 -4.35
CA ALA A 69 3.58 26.76 -5.41
C ALA A 69 2.27 27.55 -5.25
N GLU A 70 1.20 26.90 -4.78
CA GLU A 70 -0.11 27.54 -4.60
C GLU A 70 -0.20 28.39 -3.34
N THR A 71 0.50 28.02 -2.27
CA THR A 71 0.36 28.64 -0.95
C THR A 71 1.52 29.54 -0.55
N GLY A 72 2.67 29.37 -1.16
CA GLY A 72 3.93 30.01 -0.73
C GLY A 72 4.48 29.44 0.60
N ASP A 73 3.97 28.29 1.06
CA ASP A 73 4.34 27.66 2.33
C ASP A 73 5.28 26.48 2.08
N ASP A 74 6.57 26.70 2.33
CA ASP A 74 7.64 25.69 2.14
C ASP A 74 7.64 24.59 3.22
N SER A 75 6.75 24.66 4.20
CA SER A 75 6.64 23.62 5.23
C SER A 75 5.99 22.33 4.72
N TYR A 76 5.28 22.37 3.59
CA TYR A 76 4.74 21.17 2.96
C TYR A 76 5.86 20.29 2.43
N LYS A 77 6.00 19.06 2.97
CA LYS A 77 7.08 18.12 2.65
C LYS A 77 6.55 16.70 2.45
N PHE A 78 7.17 15.97 1.51
CA PHE A 78 7.04 14.53 1.42
C PHE A 78 8.25 13.84 2.03
N ILE A 79 8.02 12.91 2.96
CA ILE A 79 9.04 12.13 3.65
C ILE A 79 8.93 10.67 3.18
N ALA A 80 9.90 10.25 2.37
CA ALA A 80 10.06 8.85 1.98
C ALA A 80 10.88 8.11 3.03
N VAL A 81 10.41 6.95 3.47
CA VAL A 81 11.08 6.17 4.51
C VAL A 81 11.41 4.78 3.98
N ARG A 82 12.69 4.38 4.02
CA ARG A 82 13.06 2.98 3.86
C ARG A 82 13.01 2.28 5.22
N LEU A 83 12.43 1.08 5.24
CA LEU A 83 12.11 0.34 6.46
C LEU A 83 12.70 -1.09 6.39
N PRO A 84 14.05 -1.23 6.25
CA PRO A 84 14.68 -2.53 6.11
C PRO A 84 14.53 -3.37 7.38
N TYR A 85 14.39 -4.68 7.21
CA TYR A 85 14.62 -5.66 8.25
C TYR A 85 16.06 -6.20 8.09
N GLY A 86 17.02 -5.59 8.77
CA GLY A 86 18.44 -5.87 8.56
C GLY A 86 18.96 -5.34 7.25
N VAL A 87 19.54 -6.21 6.43
CA VAL A 87 20.03 -5.91 5.08
C VAL A 87 18.99 -6.44 4.09
N GLN A 88 18.44 -5.55 3.26
CA GLN A 88 17.45 -5.93 2.24
C GLN A 88 18.10 -6.23 0.90
N ALA A 89 17.63 -7.30 0.24
CA ALA A 89 18.10 -7.70 -1.07
C ALA A 89 17.67 -6.72 -2.19
N ASP A 90 16.56 -6.01 -1.99
CA ASP A 90 15.95 -5.09 -2.96
C ASP A 90 16.33 -3.61 -2.75
N GLU A 91 17.40 -3.33 -1.99
CA GLU A 91 17.89 -1.97 -1.75
C GLU A 91 18.12 -1.18 -3.05
N ALA A 92 18.63 -1.84 -4.09
CA ALA A 92 18.86 -1.20 -5.39
C ALA A 92 17.56 -0.72 -6.05
N ASP A 93 16.46 -1.47 -5.87
CA ASP A 93 15.16 -1.11 -6.41
C ASP A 93 14.55 0.07 -5.63
N ALA A 94 14.70 0.05 -4.30
CA ALA A 94 14.30 1.18 -3.46
C ALA A 94 15.05 2.47 -3.83
N GLN A 95 16.34 2.38 -4.16
CA GLN A 95 17.12 3.55 -4.62
C GLN A 95 16.65 4.06 -5.99
N LYS A 96 16.32 3.18 -6.94
CA LYS A 96 15.74 3.59 -8.23
C LYS A 96 14.38 4.28 -8.03
N ALA A 97 13.54 3.74 -7.15
CA ALA A 97 12.26 4.35 -6.81
C ALA A 97 12.45 5.74 -6.20
N LEU A 98 13.36 5.92 -5.25
CA LEU A 98 13.67 7.22 -4.66
C LEU A 98 14.21 8.23 -5.69
N ALA A 99 15.06 7.77 -6.63
CA ALA A 99 15.55 8.61 -7.72
C ALA A 99 14.44 9.11 -8.64
N PHE A 100 13.41 8.29 -8.90
CA PHE A 100 12.22 8.67 -9.67
C PHE A 100 11.27 9.55 -8.87
N ILE A 101 11.02 9.24 -7.61
CA ILE A 101 10.10 9.98 -6.71
C ILE A 101 10.64 11.37 -6.43
N GLN A 102 11.94 11.52 -6.18
CA GLN A 102 12.61 12.76 -5.76
C GLN A 102 11.99 13.37 -4.49
N PRO A 103 11.90 12.62 -3.38
CA PRO A 103 11.26 13.09 -2.16
C PRO A 103 12.00 14.29 -1.54
N ASP A 104 11.27 15.18 -0.85
CA ASP A 104 11.88 16.30 -0.11
C ASP A 104 12.82 15.81 1.00
N VAL A 105 12.45 14.69 1.65
CA VAL A 105 13.25 14.07 2.71
C VAL A 105 13.27 12.56 2.49
N SER A 106 14.44 11.94 2.61
CA SER A 106 14.61 10.50 2.59
C SER A 106 15.23 10.03 3.90
N LEU A 107 14.55 9.11 4.59
CA LEU A 107 14.96 8.56 5.87
C LEU A 107 15.11 7.04 5.79
N VAL A 108 15.83 6.48 6.75
CA VAL A 108 15.98 5.03 6.92
C VAL A 108 15.72 4.67 8.38
N VAL A 109 14.80 3.74 8.63
CA VAL A 109 14.56 3.16 9.94
C VAL A 109 14.67 1.64 9.84
N ASN A 110 15.74 1.07 10.38
CA ASN A 110 15.89 -0.39 10.42
C ASN A 110 14.98 -0.96 11.50
N ILE A 111 14.05 -1.83 11.11
CA ILE A 111 13.06 -2.39 12.02
C ILE A 111 13.50 -3.71 12.66
N LYS A 112 14.71 -4.21 12.36
CA LYS A 112 15.13 -5.56 12.78
C LYS A 112 15.10 -5.73 14.29
N GLU A 113 15.75 -4.84 15.02
CA GLU A 113 15.84 -4.95 16.48
C GLU A 113 14.46 -4.91 17.15
N SER A 114 13.55 -4.03 16.70
CA SER A 114 12.19 -3.92 17.23
C SER A 114 11.35 -5.16 16.92
N ALA A 115 11.44 -5.71 15.72
CA ALA A 115 10.70 -6.91 15.33
C ALA A 115 11.22 -8.16 16.06
N ASP A 116 12.55 -8.31 16.17
CA ASP A 116 13.16 -9.43 16.88
C ASP A 116 12.86 -9.38 18.39
N ALA A 117 12.94 -8.18 18.99
CA ALA A 117 12.60 -8.00 20.41
C ALA A 117 11.12 -8.33 20.69
N MET A 118 10.20 -7.92 19.82
CA MET A 118 8.79 -8.26 19.97
C MET A 118 8.56 -9.76 19.82
N THR A 119 9.19 -10.40 18.83
CA THR A 119 9.12 -11.86 18.64
C THR A 119 9.58 -12.58 19.90
N ALA A 120 10.78 -12.25 20.40
CA ALA A 120 11.33 -12.87 21.61
C ALA A 120 10.45 -12.65 22.86
N ALA A 121 9.87 -11.46 23.02
CA ALA A 121 8.97 -11.16 24.14
C ALA A 121 7.70 -12.02 24.11
N VAL A 122 7.13 -12.28 22.93
CA VAL A 122 5.96 -13.16 22.78
C VAL A 122 6.36 -14.62 23.08
N GLU A 123 7.48 -15.08 22.53
CA GLU A 123 7.97 -16.45 22.73
C GLU A 123 8.32 -16.75 24.20
N ALA A 124 8.79 -15.75 24.95
CA ALA A 124 9.04 -15.85 26.38
C ALA A 124 7.78 -16.18 27.20
N THR A 125 6.58 -15.97 26.67
CA THR A 125 5.31 -16.38 27.29
C THR A 125 4.99 -17.87 27.09
N GLY A 126 5.81 -18.61 26.32
CA GLY A 126 5.55 -19.99 25.91
C GLY A 126 4.69 -20.09 24.62
N SER A 127 4.40 -18.97 23.95
CA SER A 127 3.61 -18.92 22.71
C SER A 127 4.55 -18.87 21.51
N PRO A 128 4.66 -19.92 20.68
CA PRO A 128 5.56 -19.91 19.52
C PRO A 128 5.08 -18.91 18.47
N VAL A 129 6.01 -18.17 17.87
CA VAL A 129 5.76 -17.25 16.76
C VAL A 129 6.14 -17.93 15.45
N SER A 130 5.15 -18.24 14.60
CA SER A 130 5.40 -18.75 13.26
C SER A 130 6.07 -17.69 12.37
N ASP A 131 6.75 -18.12 11.30
CA ASP A 131 7.36 -17.21 10.32
C ASP A 131 6.34 -16.25 9.72
N PHE A 132 5.14 -16.73 9.37
CA PHE A 132 4.01 -15.90 8.94
C PHE A 132 3.65 -14.83 9.99
N ASN A 133 3.58 -15.18 11.29
CA ASN A 133 3.29 -14.20 12.35
C ASN A 133 4.46 -13.24 12.56
N LYS A 134 5.69 -13.67 12.39
CA LYS A 134 6.87 -12.79 12.40
C LYS A 134 6.81 -11.79 11.25
N GLY A 135 6.36 -12.20 10.06
CA GLY A 135 6.06 -11.31 8.94
C GLY A 135 5.06 -10.21 9.31
N ASN A 136 3.96 -10.58 9.98
CA ASN A 136 2.99 -9.62 10.49
C ASN A 136 3.56 -8.66 11.56
N ILE A 137 4.49 -9.13 12.41
CA ILE A 137 5.22 -8.27 13.35
C ILE A 137 6.07 -7.26 12.60
N LYS A 138 6.82 -7.70 11.57
CA LYS A 138 7.63 -6.80 10.72
C LYS A 138 6.77 -5.71 10.07
N ALA A 139 5.62 -6.08 9.46
CA ALA A 139 4.70 -5.11 8.86
C ALA A 139 4.18 -4.08 9.87
N ARG A 140 3.83 -4.51 11.09
CA ARG A 140 3.39 -3.62 12.17
C ARG A 140 4.50 -2.73 12.71
N CYS A 141 5.74 -3.21 12.81
CA CYS A 141 6.89 -2.38 13.16
C CYS A 141 7.13 -1.28 12.10
N ARG A 142 6.96 -1.58 10.81
CA ARG A 142 7.02 -0.59 9.74
C ARG A 142 5.93 0.47 9.89
N MET A 143 4.71 0.07 10.19
CA MET A 143 3.60 1.01 10.46
C MET A 143 3.91 1.92 11.65
N ILE A 144 4.36 1.36 12.77
CA ILE A 144 4.72 2.16 13.96
C ILE A 144 5.79 3.21 13.62
N ALA A 145 6.82 2.83 12.86
CA ALA A 145 7.88 3.76 12.45
C ALA A 145 7.33 4.91 11.60
N GLN A 146 6.44 4.63 10.65
CA GLN A 146 5.81 5.64 9.80
C GLN A 146 4.94 6.61 10.63
N TYR A 147 4.10 6.09 11.53
CA TYR A 147 3.27 6.93 12.40
C TYR A 147 4.10 7.75 13.41
N ALA A 148 5.20 7.19 13.94
CA ALA A 148 6.10 7.94 14.82
C ALA A 148 6.76 9.12 14.08
N LEU A 149 7.20 8.91 12.83
CA LEU A 149 7.73 9.97 11.98
C LEU A 149 6.65 11.00 11.62
N ALA A 150 5.46 10.54 11.23
CA ALA A 150 4.34 11.42 10.92
C ALA A 150 3.99 12.32 12.13
N GLY A 151 3.88 11.75 13.33
CA GLY A 151 3.65 12.51 14.56
C GLY A 151 4.75 13.54 14.84
N SER A 152 6.01 13.21 14.59
CA SER A 152 7.15 14.12 14.79
C SER A 152 7.22 15.27 13.78
N HIS A 153 6.57 15.11 12.62
CA HIS A 153 6.65 16.06 11.51
C HIS A 153 5.31 16.71 11.15
N SER A 154 4.32 16.68 12.05
CA SER A 154 2.95 17.17 11.76
C SER A 154 2.39 16.57 10.48
N GLY A 155 2.47 15.26 10.36
CA GLY A 155 2.19 14.55 9.13
C GLY A 155 1.07 13.52 9.23
N ALA A 156 0.71 12.98 8.07
CA ALA A 156 -0.17 11.84 7.90
C ALA A 156 0.54 10.72 7.13
N VAL A 157 0.17 9.48 7.40
CA VAL A 157 0.72 8.29 6.75
C VAL A 157 -0.07 7.98 5.48
N ILE A 158 0.62 7.87 4.35
CA ILE A 158 0.05 7.35 3.10
C ILE A 158 0.15 5.83 3.10
N GLY A 159 -0.94 5.17 2.74
CA GLY A 159 -0.94 3.74 2.43
C GLY A 159 -0.97 3.49 0.92
N THR A 160 -0.53 2.33 0.53
CA THR A 160 -0.42 1.90 -0.87
C THR A 160 -1.54 0.95 -1.28
N ASP A 161 -2.46 0.60 -0.38
CA ASP A 161 -3.56 -0.31 -0.66
C ASP A 161 -4.37 0.17 -1.88
N HIS A 162 -4.59 -0.76 -2.80
CA HIS A 162 -5.31 -0.53 -4.04
C HIS A 162 -6.35 -1.65 -4.27
N ALA A 163 -7.25 -1.51 -5.23
CA ALA A 163 -8.37 -2.40 -5.38
C ALA A 163 -7.98 -3.88 -5.55
N ALA A 164 -6.88 -4.18 -6.25
CA ALA A 164 -6.45 -5.56 -6.45
C ALA A 164 -5.87 -6.21 -5.18
N GLU A 165 -5.29 -5.44 -4.27
CA GLU A 165 -4.89 -5.94 -2.94
C GLU A 165 -6.07 -5.96 -1.98
N ASN A 166 -6.93 -4.95 -2.02
CA ASN A 166 -8.09 -4.84 -1.16
C ASN A 166 -9.08 -5.98 -1.35
N ILE A 167 -9.38 -6.36 -2.61
CA ILE A 167 -10.31 -7.46 -2.92
C ILE A 167 -9.87 -8.78 -2.29
N THR A 168 -8.57 -9.05 -2.26
CA THR A 168 -7.99 -10.28 -1.69
C THR A 168 -7.68 -10.15 -0.20
N GLY A 169 -7.70 -8.92 0.35
CA GLY A 169 -7.23 -8.64 1.70
C GLY A 169 -5.74 -8.97 1.89
N PHE A 170 -4.94 -8.85 0.82
CA PHE A 170 -3.53 -9.21 0.81
C PHE A 170 -2.66 -8.13 1.45
N PHE A 171 -2.94 -7.83 2.68
CA PHE A 171 -2.18 -6.90 3.54
C PHE A 171 -2.29 -7.34 5.01
N THR A 172 -1.37 -6.87 5.83
CA THR A 172 -1.43 -7.06 7.28
C THR A 172 -2.34 -6.00 7.90
N LYS A 173 -3.43 -6.44 8.53
CA LYS A 173 -4.32 -5.55 9.29
C LYS A 173 -3.52 -4.82 10.37
N PHE A 174 -3.58 -3.48 10.37
CA PHE A 174 -2.78 -2.61 11.24
C PHE A 174 -1.25 -2.77 11.06
N GLY A 175 -0.84 -3.22 9.88
CA GLY A 175 0.54 -3.17 9.41
C GLY A 175 0.62 -2.23 8.21
N ASP A 176 0.91 -2.73 7.04
CA ASP A 176 0.83 -1.98 5.76
C ASP A 176 -0.58 -1.49 5.44
N GLY A 177 -1.63 -2.20 5.91
CA GLY A 177 -3.01 -1.72 5.87
C GLY A 177 -3.33 -0.58 6.86
N GLY A 178 -2.41 -0.21 7.75
CA GLY A 178 -2.56 0.91 8.68
C GLY A 178 -2.07 2.22 8.08
N ALA A 179 -2.98 3.07 7.62
CA ALA A 179 -2.67 4.36 7.01
C ALA A 179 -3.81 5.37 7.25
N ASP A 180 -3.52 6.66 7.05
CA ASP A 180 -4.51 7.73 7.16
C ASP A 180 -5.21 8.02 5.84
N ILE A 181 -4.54 7.76 4.70
CA ILE A 181 -5.02 8.14 3.36
C ILE A 181 -4.50 7.19 2.28
N LEU A 182 -5.38 6.79 1.36
CA LEU A 182 -5.12 5.80 0.30
C LEU A 182 -5.32 6.41 -1.08
N PRO A 183 -4.30 7.02 -1.70
CA PRO A 183 -4.46 7.69 -3.00
C PRO A 183 -4.66 6.72 -4.18
N LEU A 184 -4.37 5.43 -3.99
CA LEU A 184 -4.46 4.40 -5.03
C LEU A 184 -5.72 3.53 -4.93
N TYR A 185 -6.53 3.65 -3.87
CA TYR A 185 -7.58 2.73 -3.46
C TYR A 185 -8.46 2.17 -4.59
N ARG A 186 -8.82 3.00 -5.57
CA ARG A 186 -9.71 2.65 -6.69
C ARG A 186 -9.03 2.02 -7.90
N LEU A 187 -7.70 1.92 -7.91
CA LEU A 187 -6.93 1.42 -9.05
C LEU A 187 -6.72 -0.09 -8.93
N ASN A 188 -6.72 -0.79 -10.05
CA ASN A 188 -6.19 -2.12 -10.13
C ASN A 188 -4.68 -2.11 -10.45
N LYS A 189 -4.03 -3.26 -10.49
CA LYS A 189 -2.57 -3.35 -10.67
C LYS A 189 -2.12 -2.82 -12.02
N ARG A 190 -2.83 -3.18 -13.07
CA ARG A 190 -2.62 -2.72 -14.46
C ARG A 190 -2.78 -1.21 -14.59
N GLN A 191 -3.77 -0.64 -13.92
CA GLN A 191 -4.00 0.80 -13.92
C GLN A 191 -2.89 1.56 -13.18
N GLY A 192 -2.39 1.04 -12.06
CA GLY A 192 -1.21 1.59 -11.39
C GLY A 192 0.01 1.63 -12.31
N LYS A 193 0.23 0.56 -13.09
CA LYS A 193 1.28 0.51 -14.13
C LYS A 193 1.07 1.59 -15.21
N GLN A 194 -0.17 1.79 -15.69
CA GLN A 194 -0.48 2.84 -16.67
C GLN A 194 -0.15 4.24 -16.15
N LEU A 195 -0.43 4.52 -14.87
CA LEU A 195 -0.10 5.80 -14.26
C LEU A 195 1.42 6.01 -14.17
N LEU A 196 2.19 4.98 -13.82
CA LEU A 196 3.67 5.08 -13.80
C LEU A 196 4.25 5.33 -15.19
N GLN A 197 3.72 4.67 -16.22
CA GLN A 197 4.10 4.90 -17.62
C GLN A 197 3.83 6.34 -18.05
N GLU A 198 2.65 6.87 -17.73
CA GLU A 198 2.27 8.26 -18.03
C GLU A 198 3.16 9.28 -17.28
N LEU A 199 3.62 8.94 -16.06
CA LEU A 199 4.56 9.75 -15.29
C LEU A 199 6.01 9.63 -15.77
N GLY A 200 6.30 8.81 -16.79
CA GLY A 200 7.61 8.62 -17.37
C GLY A 200 8.57 7.75 -16.52
N ALA A 201 8.01 6.84 -15.72
CA ALA A 201 8.81 5.92 -14.93
C ALA A 201 9.57 4.91 -15.81
N ASP A 202 10.78 4.52 -15.37
CA ASP A 202 11.53 3.43 -15.99
C ASP A 202 10.74 2.10 -15.86
N PRO A 203 10.68 1.27 -16.92
CA PRO A 203 10.01 -0.04 -16.88
C PRO A 203 10.41 -0.92 -15.69
N ALA A 204 11.66 -0.86 -15.25
CA ALA A 204 12.12 -1.62 -14.09
C ALA A 204 11.36 -1.32 -12.78
N LEU A 205 10.67 -0.17 -12.69
CA LEU A 205 9.89 0.23 -11.52
C LEU A 205 8.47 -0.36 -11.49
N TYR A 206 7.96 -0.90 -12.61
CA TYR A 206 6.60 -1.43 -12.71
C TYR A 206 6.50 -2.80 -13.40
N GLU A 207 7.64 -3.38 -13.82
CA GLU A 207 7.69 -4.72 -14.39
C GLU A 207 8.23 -5.76 -13.41
N LYS A 208 8.67 -5.32 -12.22
CA LYS A 208 9.10 -6.22 -11.15
C LYS A 208 7.93 -7.09 -10.70
N ILE A 209 8.18 -8.39 -10.56
CA ILE A 209 7.20 -9.33 -10.02
C ILE A 209 6.88 -8.92 -8.58
N PRO A 210 5.60 -8.72 -8.22
CA PRO A 210 5.21 -8.39 -6.87
C PRO A 210 5.55 -9.52 -5.90
N THR A 211 6.25 -9.19 -4.82
CA THR A 211 6.63 -10.13 -3.77
C THR A 211 6.43 -9.50 -2.40
N ALA A 212 5.83 -10.25 -1.48
CA ALA A 212 5.77 -9.88 -0.08
C ALA A 212 7.03 -10.42 0.62
N ASP A 213 8.02 -9.56 0.87
CA ASP A 213 9.24 -9.94 1.59
C ASP A 213 8.99 -9.87 3.12
N LEU A 214 8.13 -10.78 3.62
CA LEU A 214 7.76 -10.87 5.03
C LEU A 214 8.25 -12.16 5.68
N GLU A 215 8.15 -13.29 5.00
CA GLU A 215 8.52 -14.61 5.51
C GLU A 215 10.00 -14.93 5.25
N GLU A 216 10.70 -15.45 6.25
CA GLU A 216 12.12 -15.83 6.13
C GLU A 216 12.30 -17.20 5.49
N ASP A 217 11.34 -18.13 5.72
CA ASP A 217 11.36 -19.49 5.17
C ASP A 217 11.07 -19.52 3.65
N LYS A 218 10.44 -18.45 3.11
CA LYS A 218 10.09 -18.32 1.70
C LYS A 218 10.38 -16.92 1.17
N PRO A 219 11.65 -16.50 1.14
CA PRO A 219 12.03 -15.18 0.72
C PRO A 219 11.63 -14.95 -0.76
N GLY A 220 11.00 -13.81 -1.03
CA GLY A 220 10.62 -13.44 -2.41
C GLY A 220 9.52 -14.29 -3.04
N LEU A 221 8.67 -14.94 -2.23
CA LEU A 221 7.50 -15.64 -2.74
C LEU A 221 6.61 -14.65 -3.52
N ALA A 222 6.30 -14.97 -4.78
CA ALA A 222 5.41 -14.15 -5.58
C ALA A 222 3.99 -14.13 -4.97
N ASP A 223 3.39 -12.97 -4.92
CA ASP A 223 2.04 -12.76 -4.36
C ASP A 223 1.01 -13.69 -5.01
N GLU A 224 1.08 -13.87 -6.33
CA GLU A 224 0.19 -14.73 -7.11
C GLU A 224 0.23 -16.20 -6.68
N VAL A 225 1.40 -16.68 -6.25
CA VAL A 225 1.54 -18.05 -5.71
C VAL A 225 0.83 -18.18 -4.36
N ALA A 226 0.94 -17.17 -3.52
CA ALA A 226 0.27 -17.15 -2.22
C ALA A 226 -1.25 -17.00 -2.36
N LEU A 227 -1.70 -16.23 -3.34
CA LEU A 227 -3.12 -15.97 -3.61
C LEU A 227 -3.81 -17.13 -4.35
N GLY A 228 -3.08 -17.89 -5.16
CA GLY A 228 -3.63 -18.91 -6.06
C GLY A 228 -4.43 -18.32 -7.23
N VAL A 229 -4.18 -17.06 -7.57
CA VAL A 229 -4.79 -16.32 -8.68
C VAL A 229 -3.83 -15.23 -9.12
N THR A 230 -3.79 -14.92 -10.42
CA THR A 230 -2.89 -13.91 -10.99
C THR A 230 -3.47 -12.49 -10.84
N TYR A 231 -2.60 -11.47 -10.82
CA TYR A 231 -3.06 -10.08 -10.88
C TYR A 231 -3.79 -9.76 -12.17
N GLU A 232 -3.48 -10.45 -13.28
CA GLU A 232 -4.20 -10.29 -14.54
C GLU A 232 -5.66 -10.74 -14.40
N GLU A 233 -5.92 -11.88 -13.76
CA GLU A 233 -7.28 -12.37 -13.49
C GLU A 233 -8.02 -11.49 -12.50
N ILE A 234 -7.33 -10.98 -11.46
CA ILE A 234 -7.91 -10.03 -10.49
C ILE A 234 -8.30 -8.72 -11.20
N ASP A 235 -7.43 -8.19 -12.04
CA ASP A 235 -7.68 -6.96 -12.78
C ASP A 235 -8.83 -7.13 -13.77
N ASP A 236 -8.89 -8.26 -14.49
CA ASP A 236 -9.98 -8.58 -15.41
C ASP A 236 -11.32 -8.72 -14.67
N TYR A 237 -11.33 -9.35 -13.49
CA TYR A 237 -12.50 -9.42 -12.63
C TYR A 237 -12.97 -8.01 -12.21
N LEU A 238 -12.04 -7.16 -11.76
CA LEU A 238 -12.32 -5.78 -11.34
C LEU A 238 -12.74 -4.86 -12.49
N GLU A 239 -12.36 -5.17 -13.72
CA GLU A 239 -12.80 -4.47 -14.92
C GLU A 239 -14.17 -4.97 -15.45
N GLY A 240 -14.78 -5.95 -14.78
CA GLY A 240 -16.09 -6.51 -15.14
C GLY A 240 -16.05 -7.53 -16.26
N LYS A 241 -14.87 -8.06 -16.59
CA LYS A 241 -14.70 -9.12 -17.59
C LYS A 241 -15.08 -10.49 -17.02
N THR A 242 -15.42 -11.41 -17.90
CA THR A 242 -15.59 -12.83 -17.56
C THR A 242 -14.22 -13.48 -17.45
N ILE A 243 -13.98 -14.17 -16.33
CA ILE A 243 -12.77 -14.95 -16.05
C ILE A 243 -13.12 -16.42 -15.86
N SER A 244 -12.15 -17.28 -15.60
CA SER A 244 -12.40 -18.70 -15.33
C SER A 244 -13.24 -18.87 -14.04
N PRO A 245 -14.11 -19.88 -13.95
CA PRO A 245 -14.88 -20.13 -12.71
C PRO A 245 -14.00 -20.38 -11.49
N GLU A 246 -12.83 -20.99 -11.70
CA GLU A 246 -11.85 -21.28 -10.65
C GLU A 246 -11.24 -19.98 -10.09
N ALA A 247 -10.80 -19.06 -10.96
CA ALA A 247 -10.27 -17.76 -10.58
C ALA A 247 -11.35 -16.91 -9.89
N GLN A 248 -12.57 -16.88 -10.43
CA GLN A 248 -13.69 -16.18 -9.83
C GLN A 248 -13.98 -16.70 -8.41
N SER A 249 -14.08 -18.00 -8.23
CA SER A 249 -14.31 -18.62 -6.92
C SER A 249 -13.19 -18.29 -5.93
N THR A 250 -11.92 -18.27 -6.38
CA THR A 250 -10.77 -17.92 -5.55
C THR A 250 -10.84 -16.47 -5.10
N ILE A 251 -11.11 -15.54 -6.01
CA ILE A 251 -11.22 -14.10 -5.70
C ILE A 251 -12.38 -13.83 -4.73
N GLU A 252 -13.55 -14.40 -4.99
CA GLU A 252 -14.74 -14.22 -4.15
C GLU A 252 -14.54 -14.83 -2.75
N ASN A 253 -13.84 -15.96 -2.63
CA ASN A 253 -13.45 -16.53 -1.35
C ASN A 253 -12.50 -15.62 -0.56
N TRP A 254 -11.51 -14.99 -1.24
CA TRP A 254 -10.64 -14.01 -0.61
C TRP A 254 -11.42 -12.76 -0.16
N TRP A 255 -12.36 -12.29 -0.98
CA TRP A 255 -13.24 -11.18 -0.61
C TRP A 255 -13.97 -11.44 0.69
N HIS A 256 -14.62 -12.59 0.83
CA HIS A 256 -15.32 -12.96 2.06
C HIS A 256 -14.37 -13.12 3.25
N LYS A 257 -13.27 -13.86 3.10
CA LYS A 257 -12.28 -14.05 4.17
C LYS A 257 -11.63 -12.74 4.63
N GLY A 258 -11.37 -11.83 3.70
CA GLY A 258 -10.71 -10.55 3.95
C GLY A 258 -11.63 -9.47 4.52
N GLN A 259 -12.93 -9.72 4.66
CA GLN A 259 -13.92 -8.71 5.07
C GLN A 259 -13.55 -8.00 6.37
N HIS A 260 -13.13 -8.74 7.40
CA HIS A 260 -12.70 -8.17 8.67
C HIS A 260 -11.49 -7.22 8.57
N LYS A 261 -10.73 -7.27 7.49
CA LYS A 261 -9.57 -6.38 7.26
C LYS A 261 -10.00 -5.03 6.66
N ARG A 262 -11.10 -5.00 5.93
CA ARG A 262 -11.65 -3.79 5.29
C ARG A 262 -12.48 -2.92 6.22
N HIS A 263 -12.88 -3.46 7.37
CA HIS A 263 -13.66 -2.74 8.38
C HIS A 263 -12.80 -2.35 9.58
N LEU A 264 -13.15 -1.23 10.20
CA LEU A 264 -12.68 -0.87 11.54
C LEU A 264 -13.13 -1.94 12.55
N PRO A 265 -12.66 -1.91 13.81
CA PRO A 265 -13.11 -2.88 14.81
C PRO A 265 -14.62 -3.08 14.79
N ILE A 266 -15.05 -4.33 14.73
CA ILE A 266 -16.46 -4.72 14.69
C ILE A 266 -17.09 -4.36 16.03
N THR A 267 -18.25 -3.70 15.99
CA THR A 267 -19.03 -3.30 17.17
C THR A 267 -20.28 -4.15 17.32
N VAL A 268 -20.98 -3.99 18.43
CA VAL A 268 -22.26 -4.68 18.69
C VAL A 268 -23.40 -4.24 17.78
N PHE A 269 -23.16 -3.24 16.92
CA PHE A 269 -24.13 -2.73 15.95
C PHE A 269 -23.88 -3.26 14.53
N ASP A 270 -22.80 -4.01 14.34
CA ASP A 270 -22.40 -4.55 13.04
C ASP A 270 -22.89 -5.99 12.90
N ASP A 271 -23.51 -6.32 11.77
CA ASP A 271 -24.06 -7.64 11.44
C ASP A 271 -23.47 -8.26 10.16
N PHE A 272 -22.64 -7.53 9.41
CA PHE A 272 -22.08 -7.97 8.14
C PHE A 272 -21.18 -9.23 8.23
N TRP A 273 -20.81 -9.62 9.43
CA TRP A 273 -19.94 -10.77 9.73
C TRP A 273 -20.75 -12.05 10.08
N GLU A 274 -22.07 -11.95 10.26
CA GLU A 274 -23.00 -13.07 10.45
C GLU A 274 -23.33 -13.70 9.07
#